data_2ec96898672c3c9c8fada04fc0ef0358
#
_entry.id   2ec96898672c3c9c8fada04fc0ef0358
#
_cell.length_a   1.000
_cell.length_b   1.000
_cell.length_c   1.000
_cell.angle_alpha   90.00
_cell.angle_beta   90.00
_cell.angle_gamma   90.00
#
_symmetry.space_group_name_H-M   'P 1'
#
loop_
_entity.id
_entity.type
_entity.pdbx_description
1 polymer ?
#
loop_
_entity_poly.entity_id
_entity_poly.type
_entity_poly.pdbx_seq_one_letter_code
_entity_poly.pdbx_strand_id
1 'polypeptide(L)'
;EEDKAALANWRERTGQKEAEAITKAASSRGSQMHNYLESYLLGRENLSFFEDNEQYKKMAKEIIDKGLTNRLEEIWGTECTLYYPEKYAGTADCVGVYEGKETIIDFKQSNKPKKIEYIDSWLLQTAAYSLAHNIVYNSHIDACVILVCTVDNLFQEFKIKGPELITYQNLFLGRLKKFHELSNLNQTLI
;
A
#
# COMPACT_ATOMS: atom_id res chain seq x y z
N GLU A 1 -1.29 17.69 -9.28
CA GLU A 1 -0.33 18.72 -9.76
C GLU A 1 0.61 19.20 -8.66
N GLU A 2 0.11 19.45 -7.43
CA GLU A 2 0.93 19.88 -6.28
C GLU A 2 2.05 18.86 -5.92
N ASP A 3 1.75 17.57 -5.92
CA ASP A 3 2.75 16.53 -5.65
C ASP A 3 3.86 16.47 -6.69
N LYS A 4 3.52 16.72 -7.96
CA LYS A 4 4.53 16.76 -9.04
C LYS A 4 5.46 17.97 -8.89
N ALA A 5 4.91 19.12 -8.53
CA ALA A 5 5.69 20.33 -8.29
C ALA A 5 6.61 20.18 -7.06
N ALA A 6 6.10 19.60 -5.97
CA ALA A 6 6.89 19.33 -4.77
C ALA A 6 8.05 18.36 -5.05
N LEU A 7 7.80 17.32 -5.84
CA LEU A 7 8.84 16.36 -6.25
C LEU A 7 9.88 16.99 -7.16
N ALA A 8 9.47 17.86 -8.10
CA ALA A 8 10.39 18.59 -8.97
C ALA A 8 11.31 19.53 -8.16
N ASN A 9 10.73 20.31 -7.25
CA ASN A 9 11.47 21.21 -6.36
C ASN A 9 12.46 20.44 -5.44
N TRP A 10 12.05 19.26 -4.96
CA TRP A 10 12.93 18.42 -4.17
C TRP A 10 14.12 17.92 -5.01
N ARG A 11 13.89 17.45 -6.24
CA ARG A 11 14.96 16.99 -7.16
C ARG A 11 15.93 18.10 -7.50
N GLU A 12 15.45 19.31 -7.73
CA GLU A 12 16.27 20.48 -8.01
C GLU A 12 17.20 20.83 -6.83
N ARG A 13 16.69 20.83 -5.60
CA ARG A 13 17.45 21.12 -4.38
C ARG A 13 18.46 20.03 -4.02
N THR A 14 18.12 18.78 -4.26
CA THR A 14 18.95 17.61 -3.91
C THR A 14 20.02 17.34 -4.96
N GLY A 15 19.78 17.75 -6.21
CA GLY A 15 20.57 17.36 -7.36
C GLY A 15 20.11 16.03 -7.95
N GLN A 16 20.10 15.96 -9.28
CA GLN A 16 19.48 14.85 -10.00
C GLN A 16 20.06 13.48 -9.63
N LYS A 17 21.40 13.34 -9.62
CA LYS A 17 22.09 12.06 -9.32
C LYS A 17 21.79 11.57 -7.92
N GLU A 18 21.79 12.44 -6.94
CA GLU A 18 21.50 12.10 -5.54
C GLU A 18 20.03 11.76 -5.35
N ALA A 19 19.12 12.51 -5.97
CA ALA A 19 17.70 12.23 -5.95
C ALA A 19 17.36 10.86 -6.58
N GLU A 20 18.01 10.51 -7.70
CA GLU A 20 17.89 9.20 -8.34
C GLU A 20 18.41 8.08 -7.43
N ALA A 21 19.58 8.27 -6.80
CA ALA A 21 20.14 7.28 -5.88
C ALA A 21 19.23 7.05 -4.66
N ILE A 22 18.70 8.11 -4.05
CA ILE A 22 17.74 8.03 -2.94
C ILE A 22 16.47 7.30 -3.36
N THR A 23 15.91 7.63 -4.53
CA THR A 23 14.70 7.01 -5.06
C THR A 23 14.93 5.51 -5.33
N LYS A 24 16.05 5.16 -5.96
CA LYS A 24 16.41 3.76 -6.24
C LYS A 24 16.60 2.95 -4.96
N ALA A 25 17.31 3.52 -3.98
CA ALA A 25 17.51 2.86 -2.68
C ALA A 25 16.17 2.65 -1.93
N ALA A 26 15.28 3.65 -1.95
CA ALA A 26 13.95 3.53 -1.35
C ALA A 26 13.09 2.47 -2.06
N SER A 27 13.09 2.44 -3.39
CA SER A 27 12.36 1.44 -4.17
C SER A 27 12.88 0.01 -3.91
N SER A 28 14.20 -0.18 -3.95
CA SER A 28 14.82 -1.49 -3.66
C SER A 28 14.49 -1.98 -2.26
N ARG A 29 14.62 -1.12 -1.26
CA ARG A 29 14.27 -1.44 0.13
C ARG A 29 12.79 -1.79 0.28
N GLY A 30 11.90 -1.06 -0.39
CA GLY A 30 10.47 -1.35 -0.40
C GLY A 30 10.18 -2.74 -0.95
N SER A 31 10.69 -3.06 -2.15
CA SER A 31 10.50 -4.38 -2.76
C SER A 31 11.05 -5.52 -1.90
N GLN A 32 12.22 -5.34 -1.30
CA GLN A 32 12.80 -6.34 -0.39
C GLN A 32 11.97 -6.53 0.87
N MET A 33 11.42 -5.45 1.44
CA MET A 33 10.54 -5.51 2.61
C MET A 33 9.23 -6.26 2.28
N HIS A 34 8.59 -5.97 1.14
CA HIS A 34 7.38 -6.68 0.69
C HIS A 34 7.64 -8.17 0.48
N ASN A 35 8.72 -8.54 -0.25
CA ASN A 35 9.09 -9.93 -0.46
C ASN A 35 9.32 -10.69 0.87
N TYR A 36 9.93 -10.03 1.84
CA TYR A 36 10.16 -10.62 3.16
C TYR A 36 8.85 -10.82 3.92
N LEU A 37 7.96 -9.81 3.91
CA LEU A 37 6.63 -9.90 4.54
C LEU A 37 5.76 -10.98 3.88
N GLU A 38 5.77 -11.07 2.55
CA GLU A 38 5.09 -12.14 1.83
C GLU A 38 5.62 -13.52 2.22
N SER A 39 6.95 -13.70 2.24
CA SER A 39 7.58 -14.97 2.65
C SER A 39 7.20 -15.35 4.07
N TYR A 40 7.14 -14.38 4.98
CA TYR A 40 6.68 -14.60 6.35
C TYR A 40 5.21 -15.05 6.41
N LEU A 41 4.33 -14.35 5.70
CA LEU A 41 2.89 -14.66 5.67
C LEU A 41 2.61 -16.04 5.05
N LEU A 42 3.44 -16.46 4.10
CA LEU A 42 3.37 -17.81 3.49
C LEU A 42 4.05 -18.90 4.33
N GLY A 43 4.58 -18.58 5.51
CA GLY A 43 5.29 -19.53 6.37
C GLY A 43 6.62 -20.02 5.82
N ARG A 44 7.23 -19.28 4.88
CA ARG A 44 8.50 -19.65 4.24
C ARG A 44 9.72 -19.12 4.98
N GLU A 45 9.55 -18.10 5.83
CA GLU A 45 10.63 -17.48 6.59
C GLU A 45 10.63 -17.92 8.05
N ASN A 46 11.75 -18.47 8.52
CA ASN A 46 12.02 -18.71 9.94
C ASN A 46 12.68 -17.45 10.53
N LEU A 47 11.90 -16.61 11.17
CA LEU A 47 12.37 -15.35 11.79
C LEU A 47 13.42 -15.53 12.90
N SER A 48 13.67 -16.77 13.36
CA SER A 48 14.40 -17.03 14.60
C SER A 48 15.92 -17.16 14.47
N PHE A 49 16.51 -17.15 13.26
CA PHE A 49 17.89 -17.61 13.12
C PHE A 49 18.92 -16.66 12.51
N PHE A 50 18.55 -15.45 12.11
CA PHE A 50 19.54 -14.54 11.56
C PHE A 50 19.48 -13.17 12.24
N GLU A 51 20.56 -12.82 12.91
CA GLU A 51 20.92 -11.42 13.20
C GLU A 51 21.24 -10.73 11.87
N ASP A 52 20.20 -10.43 11.11
CA ASP A 52 20.35 -9.77 9.83
C ASP A 52 20.29 -8.27 10.04
N ASN A 53 21.42 -7.62 9.83
CA ASN A 53 21.55 -6.17 9.95
C ASN A 53 20.90 -5.40 8.80
N GLU A 54 20.23 -6.08 7.87
CA GLU A 54 19.60 -5.45 6.71
C GLU A 54 18.38 -4.62 7.10
N GLN A 55 18.36 -3.37 6.66
CA GLN A 55 17.37 -2.37 7.05
C GLN A 55 15.94 -2.82 6.76
N TYR A 56 15.69 -3.41 5.58
CA TYR A 56 14.35 -3.87 5.20
C TYR A 56 13.81 -4.99 6.11
N LYS A 57 14.68 -5.85 6.63
CA LYS A 57 14.29 -6.91 7.57
C LYS A 57 13.90 -6.35 8.92
N LYS A 58 14.64 -5.36 9.43
CA LYS A 58 14.29 -4.67 10.67
C LYS A 58 12.92 -3.99 10.54
N MET A 59 12.69 -3.33 9.41
CA MET A 59 11.41 -2.68 9.13
C MET A 59 10.26 -3.69 9.02
N ALA A 60 10.47 -4.81 8.30
CA ALA A 60 9.49 -5.88 8.20
C ALA A 60 9.19 -6.50 9.57
N LYS A 61 10.22 -6.72 10.40
CA LYS A 61 10.04 -7.22 11.77
C LYS A 61 9.19 -6.30 12.62
N GLU A 62 9.38 -4.98 12.54
CA GLU A 62 8.54 -4.00 13.22
C GLU A 62 7.06 -4.11 12.79
N ILE A 63 6.83 -4.29 11.48
CA ILE A 63 5.47 -4.50 10.94
C ILE A 63 4.89 -5.81 11.46
N ILE A 64 5.66 -6.90 11.46
CA ILE A 64 5.22 -8.20 11.96
C ILE A 64 4.87 -8.12 13.45
N ASP A 65 5.81 -7.64 14.26
CA ASP A 65 5.67 -7.63 15.72
C ASP A 65 4.53 -6.72 16.20
N LYS A 66 4.38 -5.54 15.58
CA LYS A 66 3.42 -4.52 16.01
C LYS A 66 2.13 -4.48 15.19
N GLY A 67 2.20 -4.89 13.94
CA GLY A 67 1.08 -4.81 13.01
C GLY A 67 0.37 -6.12 12.75
N LEU A 68 1.07 -7.26 12.71
CA LEU A 68 0.49 -8.53 12.30
C LEU A 68 0.29 -9.51 13.45
N THR A 69 1.26 -9.64 14.36
CA THR A 69 1.22 -10.61 15.46
C THR A 69 -0.02 -10.41 16.34
N ASN A 70 -0.81 -11.46 16.54
CA ASN A 70 -2.07 -11.46 17.28
C ASN A 70 -3.17 -10.51 16.76
N ARG A 71 -3.03 -9.99 15.54
CA ARG A 71 -3.97 -9.06 14.91
C ARG A 71 -4.46 -9.57 13.56
N LEU A 72 -3.60 -10.22 12.78
CA LEU A 72 -3.97 -10.93 11.56
C LEU A 72 -4.36 -12.36 11.94
N GLU A 73 -5.65 -12.66 11.82
CA GLU A 73 -6.27 -13.92 12.27
C GLU A 73 -6.33 -14.95 11.14
N GLU A 74 -6.64 -14.48 9.92
CA GLU A 74 -6.70 -15.29 8.72
C GLU A 74 -6.01 -14.60 7.56
N ILE A 75 -5.31 -15.36 6.72
CA ILE A 75 -4.72 -14.90 5.47
C ILE A 75 -5.48 -15.59 4.34
N TRP A 76 -6.23 -14.81 3.55
CA TRP A 76 -6.93 -15.31 2.37
C TRP A 76 -6.04 -15.33 1.14
N GLY A 77 -5.07 -14.41 1.08
CA GLY A 77 -4.06 -14.36 0.05
C GLY A 77 -3.05 -13.24 0.24
N THR A 78 -1.89 -13.42 -0.40
CA THR A 78 -0.82 -12.43 -0.51
C THR A 78 -0.59 -12.11 -1.98
N GLU A 79 -0.12 -10.89 -2.29
CA GLU A 79 0.09 -10.40 -3.67
C GLU A 79 -1.11 -10.72 -4.58
N CYS A 80 -2.33 -10.48 -4.04
CA CYS A 80 -3.58 -10.82 -4.71
C CYS A 80 -3.82 -9.90 -5.91
N THR A 81 -3.81 -10.46 -7.13
CA THR A 81 -4.26 -9.74 -8.30
C THR A 81 -5.77 -9.53 -8.24
N LEU A 82 -6.19 -8.29 -8.19
CA LEU A 82 -7.57 -7.85 -8.11
C LEU A 82 -7.94 -7.04 -9.34
N TYR A 83 -9.19 -7.12 -9.75
CA TYR A 83 -9.71 -6.29 -10.83
C TYR A 83 -11.17 -5.90 -10.60
N TYR A 84 -11.50 -4.71 -11.05
CA TYR A 84 -12.88 -4.30 -11.23
C TYR A 84 -13.19 -4.42 -12.73
N PRO A 85 -14.12 -5.28 -13.18
CA PRO A 85 -14.35 -5.55 -14.58
C PRO A 85 -14.43 -4.27 -15.43
N GLU A 86 -13.66 -4.22 -16.52
CA GLU A 86 -13.60 -3.14 -17.51
C GLU A 86 -13.14 -1.76 -16.95
N LYS A 87 -12.74 -1.68 -15.67
CA LYS A 87 -12.41 -0.39 -15.03
C LYS A 87 -10.95 -0.26 -14.61
N TYR A 88 -10.45 -1.18 -13.81
CA TYR A 88 -9.06 -1.17 -13.32
C TYR A 88 -8.63 -2.54 -12.81
N ALA A 89 -7.33 -2.69 -12.65
CA ALA A 89 -6.70 -3.83 -11.99
C ALA A 89 -5.56 -3.35 -11.08
N GLY A 90 -5.15 -4.20 -10.16
CA GLY A 90 -4.02 -3.96 -9.27
C GLY A 90 -3.71 -5.17 -8.42
N THR A 91 -2.73 -5.04 -7.54
CA THR A 91 -2.30 -6.11 -6.63
C THR A 91 -2.36 -5.61 -5.19
N ALA A 92 -3.09 -6.34 -4.34
CA ALA A 92 -3.12 -6.08 -2.90
C ALA A 92 -2.08 -6.94 -2.19
N ASP A 93 -1.31 -6.35 -1.28
CA ASP A 93 -0.21 -7.04 -0.58
C ASP A 93 -0.73 -8.21 0.26
N CYS A 94 -1.83 -8.00 1.00
CA CYS A 94 -2.47 -9.06 1.78
C CYS A 94 -3.98 -8.81 1.91
N VAL A 95 -4.75 -9.88 1.92
CA VAL A 95 -6.20 -9.88 2.20
C VAL A 95 -6.48 -10.95 3.24
N GLY A 96 -7.31 -10.65 4.22
CA GLY A 96 -7.65 -11.60 5.26
C GLY A 96 -8.56 -11.03 6.35
N VAL A 97 -8.57 -11.69 7.50
CA VAL A 97 -9.27 -11.23 8.70
C VAL A 97 -8.26 -10.55 9.63
N TYR A 98 -8.49 -9.29 9.89
CA TYR A 98 -7.64 -8.45 10.72
C TYR A 98 -8.47 -7.78 11.82
N GLU A 99 -8.16 -8.08 13.08
CA GLU A 99 -8.96 -7.62 14.25
C GLU A 99 -10.46 -7.91 14.07
N GLY A 100 -10.78 -9.13 13.63
CA GLY A 100 -12.15 -9.62 13.46
C GLY A 100 -12.89 -9.05 12.24
N LYS A 101 -12.19 -8.40 11.28
CA LYS A 101 -12.78 -7.78 10.09
C LYS A 101 -12.13 -8.24 8.80
N GLU A 102 -12.96 -8.43 7.77
CA GLU A 102 -12.50 -8.63 6.39
C GLU A 102 -11.76 -7.38 5.91
N THR A 103 -10.47 -7.51 5.65
CA THR A 103 -9.58 -6.34 5.53
C THR A 103 -8.61 -6.48 4.35
N ILE A 104 -8.42 -5.38 3.60
CA ILE A 104 -7.26 -5.18 2.73
C ILE A 104 -6.13 -4.61 3.58
N ILE A 105 -4.98 -5.25 3.54
CA ILE A 105 -3.77 -4.83 4.25
C ILE A 105 -2.70 -4.46 3.23
N ASP A 106 -2.11 -3.30 3.39
CA ASP A 106 -1.10 -2.75 2.50
C ASP A 106 0.15 -2.37 3.31
N PHE A 107 1.32 -2.81 2.85
CA PHE A 107 2.59 -2.54 3.50
C PHE A 107 3.30 -1.37 2.83
N LYS A 108 3.81 -0.45 3.62
CA LYS A 108 4.54 0.71 3.11
C LYS A 108 5.83 0.94 3.87
N GLN A 109 6.87 1.24 3.14
CA GLN A 109 8.08 1.79 3.72
C GLN A 109 8.13 3.30 3.52
N SER A 110 8.76 4.01 4.44
CA SER A 110 8.94 5.45 4.31
C SER A 110 10.28 5.91 4.88
N ASN A 111 10.85 6.97 4.30
CA ASN A 111 12.05 7.60 4.86
C ASN A 111 11.76 8.44 6.11
N LYS A 112 10.50 8.87 6.29
CA LYS A 112 10.07 9.71 7.43
C LYS A 112 8.66 9.33 7.86
N PRO A 113 8.28 9.59 9.11
CA PRO A 113 6.90 9.41 9.56
C PRO A 113 5.90 10.14 8.66
N LYS A 114 4.74 9.53 8.48
CA LYS A 114 3.65 10.09 7.66
C LYS A 114 2.57 10.68 8.55
N LYS A 115 1.93 11.72 8.05
CA LYS A 115 0.66 12.23 8.56
C LYS A 115 -0.45 11.79 7.63
N ILE A 116 -1.66 11.71 8.14
CA ILE A 116 -2.82 11.25 7.38
C ILE A 116 -3.06 12.09 6.10
N GLU A 117 -2.77 13.39 6.16
CA GLU A 117 -2.94 14.30 5.04
C GLU A 117 -2.01 14.00 3.84
N TYR A 118 -0.96 13.22 4.05
CA TYR A 118 0.04 12.89 3.01
C TYR A 118 -0.08 11.46 2.45
N ILE A 119 -1.10 10.70 2.87
CA ILE A 119 -1.30 9.32 2.44
C ILE A 119 -2.63 9.10 1.68
N ASP A 120 -3.27 10.17 1.25
CA ASP A 120 -4.54 10.12 0.50
C ASP A 120 -4.49 9.13 -0.68
N SER A 121 -3.38 9.10 -1.43
CA SER A 121 -3.18 8.15 -2.52
C SER A 121 -3.14 6.69 -2.07
N TRP A 122 -2.60 6.40 -0.89
CA TRP A 122 -2.55 5.05 -0.33
C TRP A 122 -3.94 4.60 0.14
N LEU A 123 -4.69 5.52 0.76
CA LEU A 123 -6.07 5.25 1.18
C LEU A 123 -6.99 5.01 -0.02
N LEU A 124 -6.83 5.77 -1.10
CA LEU A 124 -7.54 5.54 -2.36
C LEU A 124 -7.17 4.20 -3.01
N GLN A 125 -5.90 3.81 -2.96
CA GLN A 125 -5.42 2.54 -3.48
C GLN A 125 -6.08 1.37 -2.75
N THR A 126 -6.05 1.37 -1.42
CA THR A 126 -6.64 0.28 -0.62
C THR A 126 -8.17 0.25 -0.75
N ALA A 127 -8.82 1.40 -0.84
CA ALA A 127 -10.26 1.49 -1.10
C ALA A 127 -10.64 0.93 -2.49
N ALA A 128 -9.81 1.16 -3.52
CA ALA A 128 -10.00 0.54 -4.82
C ALA A 128 -9.89 -0.99 -4.75
N TYR A 129 -8.90 -1.50 -4.02
CA TYR A 129 -8.72 -2.94 -3.84
C TYR A 129 -9.91 -3.58 -3.10
N SER A 130 -10.47 -2.92 -2.09
CA SER A 130 -11.67 -3.41 -1.38
C SER A 130 -12.87 -3.55 -2.31
N LEU A 131 -13.12 -2.58 -3.20
CA LEU A 131 -14.18 -2.66 -4.21
C LEU A 131 -13.94 -3.82 -5.19
N ALA A 132 -12.72 -3.95 -5.70
CA ALA A 132 -12.37 -5.01 -6.65
C ALA A 132 -12.53 -6.40 -6.02
N HIS A 133 -12.05 -6.58 -4.78
CA HIS A 133 -12.16 -7.83 -4.05
C HIS A 133 -13.63 -8.21 -3.81
N ASN A 134 -14.45 -7.26 -3.37
CA ASN A 134 -15.87 -7.50 -3.13
C ASN A 134 -16.62 -7.95 -4.40
N ILE A 135 -16.25 -7.39 -5.57
CA ILE A 135 -16.86 -7.77 -6.85
C ILE A 135 -16.40 -9.15 -7.32
N VAL A 136 -15.10 -9.41 -7.27
CA VAL A 136 -14.54 -10.66 -7.82
C VAL A 136 -14.89 -11.86 -6.95
N TYR A 137 -14.84 -11.71 -5.64
CA TYR A 137 -15.00 -12.81 -4.69
C TYR A 137 -16.34 -12.81 -3.95
N ASN A 138 -17.24 -11.86 -4.25
CA ASN A 138 -18.49 -11.66 -3.53
C ASN A 138 -18.27 -11.60 -1.99
N SER A 139 -17.20 -10.93 -1.58
CA SER A 139 -16.81 -10.72 -0.19
C SER A 139 -17.39 -9.42 0.36
N HIS A 140 -17.12 -9.15 1.62
CA HIS A 140 -17.57 -7.92 2.29
C HIS A 140 -16.42 -7.23 3.03
N ILE A 141 -15.39 -6.85 2.27
CA ILE A 141 -14.29 -6.07 2.84
C ILE A 141 -14.86 -4.76 3.37
N ASP A 142 -14.78 -4.56 4.68
CA ASP A 142 -15.31 -3.39 5.39
C ASP A 142 -14.23 -2.56 6.10
N ALA A 143 -12.96 -2.95 5.96
CA ALA A 143 -11.81 -2.23 6.48
C ALA A 143 -10.60 -2.28 5.52
N CYS A 144 -9.78 -1.24 5.58
CA CYS A 144 -8.45 -1.21 4.97
C CYS A 144 -7.44 -0.73 6.01
N VAL A 145 -6.28 -1.36 6.03
CA VAL A 145 -5.18 -1.05 6.95
C VAL A 145 -3.90 -0.85 6.17
N ILE A 146 -3.19 0.22 6.46
CA ILE A 146 -1.88 0.50 5.91
C ILE A 146 -0.87 0.44 7.05
N LEU A 147 0.04 -0.53 6.97
CA LEU A 147 1.11 -0.74 7.94
C LEU A 147 2.41 -0.15 7.41
N VAL A 148 2.89 0.88 8.06
CA VAL A 148 4.06 1.66 7.60
C VAL A 148 5.22 1.46 8.55
N CYS A 149 6.42 1.25 8.02
CA CYS A 149 7.64 1.36 8.81
C CYS A 149 8.62 2.35 8.17
N THR A 150 9.22 3.20 9.01
CA THR A 150 10.25 4.13 8.55
C THR A 150 11.64 3.50 8.60
N VAL A 151 12.61 4.13 7.93
CA VAL A 151 14.02 3.69 8.00
C VAL A 151 14.59 3.74 9.42
N ASP A 152 14.01 4.52 10.32
CA ASP A 152 14.37 4.59 11.74
C ASP A 152 13.59 3.55 12.58
N ASN A 153 12.93 2.58 11.94
CA ASN A 153 12.13 1.53 12.55
C ASN A 153 10.93 2.06 13.35
N LEU A 154 10.40 3.22 13.00
CA LEU A 154 9.15 3.72 13.57
C LEU A 154 7.97 3.08 12.83
N PHE A 155 7.18 2.30 13.55
CA PHE A 155 5.93 1.72 13.06
C PHE A 155 4.79 2.73 13.15
N GLN A 156 3.97 2.80 12.09
CA GLN A 156 2.72 3.56 12.05
C GLN A 156 1.62 2.71 11.42
N GLU A 157 0.41 2.87 11.90
CA GLU A 157 -0.79 2.25 11.35
C GLU A 157 -1.79 3.32 10.96
N PHE A 158 -2.36 3.16 9.75
CA PHE A 158 -3.50 3.96 9.29
C PHE A 158 -4.62 3.00 8.91
N LYS A 159 -5.81 3.28 9.41
CA LYS A 159 -6.97 2.42 9.24
C LYS A 159 -8.19 3.23 8.82
N ILE A 160 -8.87 2.79 7.77
CA ILE A 160 -10.18 3.31 7.37
C ILE A 160 -11.19 2.18 7.37
N LYS A 161 -12.42 2.43 7.82
CA LYS A 161 -13.51 1.45 7.90
C LYS A 161 -14.88 2.11 7.83
N GLY A 162 -15.90 1.30 7.51
CA GLY A 162 -17.30 1.76 7.49
C GLY A 162 -17.50 3.00 6.62
N PRO A 163 -18.14 4.07 7.11
CA PRO A 163 -18.45 5.25 6.31
C PRO A 163 -17.22 5.95 5.71
N GLU A 164 -16.07 5.91 6.41
CA GLU A 164 -14.84 6.49 5.91
C GLU A 164 -14.30 5.71 4.70
N LEU A 165 -14.30 4.37 4.76
CA LEU A 165 -13.93 3.54 3.61
C LEU A 165 -14.85 3.81 2.41
N ILE A 166 -16.16 3.90 2.62
CA ILE A 166 -17.13 4.23 1.56
C ILE A 166 -16.81 5.60 0.94
N THR A 167 -16.40 6.56 1.74
CA THR A 167 -15.99 7.88 1.24
C THR A 167 -14.79 7.76 0.30
N TYR A 168 -13.75 7.03 0.67
CA TYR A 168 -12.58 6.83 -0.20
C TYR A 168 -12.90 6.00 -1.44
N GLN A 169 -13.79 4.99 -1.35
CA GLN A 169 -14.30 4.25 -2.50
C GLN A 169 -14.98 5.17 -3.51
N ASN A 170 -15.86 6.06 -3.04
CA ASN A 170 -16.54 7.03 -3.90
C ASN A 170 -15.58 8.07 -4.51
N LEU A 171 -14.61 8.54 -3.75
CA LEU A 171 -13.55 9.44 -4.25
C LEU A 171 -12.72 8.77 -5.35
N PHE A 172 -12.35 7.51 -5.15
CA PHE A 172 -11.62 6.74 -6.17
C PHE A 172 -12.45 6.59 -7.45
N LEU A 173 -13.71 6.18 -7.35
CA LEU A 173 -14.60 6.04 -8.51
C LEU A 173 -14.80 7.36 -9.25
N GLY A 174 -14.90 8.46 -8.51
CA GLY A 174 -14.97 9.81 -9.10
C GLY A 174 -13.72 10.20 -9.89
N ARG A 175 -12.52 9.88 -9.37
CA ARG A 175 -11.23 10.08 -10.08
C ARG A 175 -11.13 9.18 -11.32
N LEU A 176 -11.55 7.92 -11.20
CA LEU A 176 -11.56 6.96 -12.30
C LEU A 176 -12.45 7.42 -13.45
N LYS A 177 -13.67 7.91 -13.14
CA LYS A 177 -14.58 8.47 -14.14
C LYS A 177 -13.94 9.63 -14.92
N LYS A 178 -13.33 10.58 -14.20
CA LYS A 178 -12.60 11.70 -14.83
C LYS A 178 -11.45 11.23 -15.73
N PHE A 179 -10.71 10.19 -15.30
CA PHE A 179 -9.64 9.62 -16.10
C PHE A 179 -10.16 9.05 -17.43
N HIS A 180 -11.25 8.29 -17.41
CA HIS A 180 -11.85 7.74 -18.63
C HIS A 180 -12.43 8.82 -19.55
N GLU A 181 -13.08 9.86 -19.00
CA GLU A 181 -13.57 10.99 -19.78
C GLU A 181 -12.43 11.70 -20.52
N LEU A 182 -11.32 11.99 -19.85
CA LEU A 182 -10.14 12.60 -20.46
C LEU A 182 -9.46 11.69 -21.49
N SER A 183 -9.40 10.39 -21.25
CA SER A 183 -8.82 9.42 -22.20
C SER A 183 -9.65 9.33 -23.49
N ASN A 184 -10.97 9.33 -23.38
CA ASN A 184 -11.88 9.31 -24.55
C ASN A 184 -11.79 10.60 -25.37
N LEU A 185 -11.67 11.77 -24.73
CA LEU A 185 -11.47 13.03 -25.42
C LEU A 185 -10.17 13.04 -26.23
N ASN A 186 -9.09 12.49 -25.70
CA ASN A 186 -7.81 12.41 -26.41
C ASN A 186 -7.84 11.43 -27.60
N GLN A 187 -8.66 10.38 -27.57
CA GLN A 187 -8.84 9.45 -28.69
C GLN A 187 -9.69 10.03 -29.83
N THR A 188 -10.54 11.01 -29.53
CA THR A 188 -11.41 11.65 -30.53
C THR A 188 -10.68 12.78 -31.29
N LEU A 189 -9.50 13.20 -30.84
CA LEU A 189 -8.69 14.27 -31.44
C LEU A 189 -7.54 13.75 -32.35
N ILE A 190 -7.45 12.44 -32.57
CA ILE A 190 -6.53 11.78 -33.51
C ILE A 190 -7.32 11.21 -34.72
#